data_cfb7b53ee11cb12395bc02aa14169c1b
#
_entry.id   cfb7b53ee11cb12395bc02aa14169c1b
#
_cell.length_a   1.000
_cell.length_b   1.000
_cell.length_c   1.000
_cell.angle_alpha   90.00
_cell.angle_beta   90.00
_cell.angle_gamma   90.00
#
_symmetry.space_group_name_H-M   'P 1'
#
loop_
_entity.id
_entity.type
_entity.pdbx_description
1 polymer ?
#
loop_
_entity_poly.entity_id
_entity_poly.type
_entity_poly.pdbx_seq_one_letter_code
_entity_poly.pdbx_strand_id
1 'polypeptide(L)'
;MRGLEEIYLKGFSYDKYLGIASQDELEKLDELYKNIVISDDFVNKIKSIDKKVSVLASVETWCPFARVFLTTLRKINEINHIFDLSLITYGRGVSELAGYLKIDEDDFVVPTAVFLDKDFSKLRVFNGFPEKYHKDNTLDTIDGTRNYLKGKSVNDILEDILKVF
;
A
#
# COMPACT_ATOMS: atom_id res chain seq x y z
N MET A 1 -18.61 -3.37 -16.86
CA MET A 1 -17.64 -3.42 -15.74
C MET A 1 -16.35 -2.79 -16.22
N ARG A 2 -15.75 -1.89 -15.44
CA ARG A 2 -14.49 -1.25 -15.81
C ARG A 2 -13.34 -2.23 -15.62
N GLY A 3 -12.38 -2.24 -16.56
CA GLY A 3 -11.17 -3.00 -16.41
C GLY A 3 -10.21 -2.38 -15.38
N LEU A 4 -9.26 -3.15 -14.88
CA LEU A 4 -8.26 -2.65 -13.92
C LEU A 4 -7.49 -1.46 -14.50
N GLU A 5 -7.17 -1.48 -15.79
CA GLU A 5 -6.52 -0.36 -16.49
C GLU A 5 -7.36 0.92 -16.39
N GLU A 6 -8.67 0.83 -16.63
CA GLU A 6 -9.54 2.02 -16.58
C GLU A 6 -9.62 2.60 -15.17
N ILE A 7 -9.72 1.75 -14.15
CA ILE A 7 -9.72 2.20 -12.76
C ILE A 7 -8.38 2.87 -12.42
N TYR A 8 -7.27 2.25 -12.82
CA TYR A 8 -5.92 2.76 -12.60
C TYR A 8 -5.73 4.15 -13.24
N LEU A 9 -6.15 4.33 -14.49
CA LEU A 9 -5.98 5.59 -15.20
C LEU A 9 -6.80 6.74 -14.59
N LYS A 10 -7.85 6.43 -13.83
CA LYS A 10 -8.73 7.41 -13.17
C LYS A 10 -8.41 7.61 -11.68
N GLY A 11 -7.35 6.99 -11.17
CA GLY A 11 -6.88 7.21 -9.81
C GLY A 11 -6.01 8.47 -9.72
N PHE A 12 -5.60 8.78 -8.50
CA PHE A 12 -4.80 9.96 -8.18
C PHE A 12 -3.34 9.58 -7.89
N SER A 13 -2.43 10.47 -8.27
CA SER A 13 -1.04 10.38 -7.82
C SER A 13 -0.97 10.54 -6.29
N TYR A 14 0.15 10.13 -5.70
CA TYR A 14 0.38 10.28 -4.26
C TYR A 14 0.20 11.74 -3.81
N ASP A 15 0.85 12.68 -4.48
CA ASP A 15 0.79 14.10 -4.10
C ASP A 15 -0.62 14.68 -4.20
N LYS A 16 -1.35 14.36 -5.25
CA LYS A 16 -2.74 14.83 -5.41
C LYS A 16 -3.65 14.21 -4.33
N TYR A 17 -3.44 12.94 -4.01
CA TYR A 17 -4.27 12.27 -3.01
C TYR A 17 -4.08 12.88 -1.62
N LEU A 18 -2.84 13.30 -1.27
CA LEU A 18 -2.59 13.98 -0.01
C LEU A 18 -3.31 15.32 0.11
N GLY A 19 -3.74 15.90 -1.00
CA GLY A 19 -4.52 17.15 -0.99
C GLY A 19 -5.87 17.06 -0.29
N ILE A 20 -6.41 15.84 -0.10
CA ILE A 20 -7.66 15.61 0.64
C ILE A 20 -7.43 15.27 2.11
N ALA A 21 -6.18 15.09 2.54
CA ALA A 21 -5.86 14.80 3.93
C ALA A 21 -6.02 16.02 4.83
N SER A 22 -6.48 15.81 6.06
CA SER A 22 -6.50 16.84 7.09
C SER A 22 -5.08 17.16 7.58
N GLN A 23 -4.91 18.28 8.26
CA GLN A 23 -3.62 18.64 8.86
C GLN A 23 -3.14 17.58 9.86
N ASP A 24 -4.05 17.06 10.68
CA ASP A 24 -3.74 16.00 11.65
C ASP A 24 -3.26 14.72 10.94
N GLU A 25 -3.91 14.34 9.85
CA GLU A 25 -3.51 13.17 9.04
C GLU A 25 -2.14 13.37 8.41
N LEU A 26 -1.85 14.56 7.89
CA LEU A 26 -0.53 14.90 7.34
C LEU A 26 0.58 14.82 8.40
N GLU A 27 0.31 15.29 9.61
CA GLU A 27 1.26 15.21 10.73
C GLU A 27 1.53 13.76 11.11
N LYS A 28 0.52 12.89 11.12
CA LYS A 28 0.68 11.46 11.38
C LYS A 28 1.48 10.75 10.29
N LEU A 29 1.29 11.13 9.04
CA LEU A 29 2.09 10.63 7.92
C LEU A 29 3.56 11.05 8.06
N ASP A 30 3.84 12.29 8.44
CA ASP A 30 5.19 12.79 8.66
C ASP A 30 5.87 12.08 9.83
N GLU A 31 5.15 11.81 10.90
CA GLU A 31 5.67 11.04 12.04
C GLU A 31 6.07 9.61 11.61
N LEU A 32 5.21 8.94 10.85
CA LEU A 32 5.51 7.62 10.29
C LEU A 32 6.74 7.67 9.37
N TYR A 33 6.84 8.68 8.54
CA TYR A 33 7.97 8.87 7.65
C TYR A 33 9.29 8.95 8.42
N LYS A 34 9.31 9.63 9.56
CA LYS A 34 10.49 9.72 10.43
C LYS A 34 10.80 8.39 11.14
N ASN A 35 9.77 7.62 11.48
CA ASN A 35 9.91 6.39 12.26
C ASN A 35 10.20 5.14 11.41
N ILE A 36 9.74 5.11 10.16
CA ILE A 36 9.99 3.99 9.27
C ILE A 36 11.43 4.01 8.78
N VAL A 37 12.17 2.96 9.12
CA VAL A 37 13.56 2.78 8.68
C VAL A 37 13.63 1.51 7.85
N ILE A 38 14.03 1.64 6.58
CA ILE A 38 14.26 0.51 5.69
C ILE A 38 15.69 0.01 5.92
N SER A 39 15.85 -1.29 6.19
CA SER A 39 17.15 -1.89 6.41
C SER A 39 18.05 -1.79 5.16
N ASP A 40 19.36 -1.80 5.36
CA ASP A 40 20.34 -1.69 4.27
C ASP A 40 20.17 -2.79 3.23
N ASP A 41 19.84 -4.02 3.63
CA ASP A 41 19.60 -5.12 2.71
C ASP A 41 18.42 -4.82 1.77
N PHE A 42 17.32 -4.29 2.29
CA PHE A 42 16.19 -3.88 1.47
C PHE A 42 16.50 -2.65 0.62
N VAL A 43 17.24 -1.67 1.16
CA VAL A 43 17.68 -0.51 0.37
C VAL A 43 18.47 -0.98 -0.85
N ASN A 44 19.43 -1.88 -0.67
CA ASN A 44 20.24 -2.43 -1.75
C ASN A 44 19.40 -3.21 -2.76
N LYS A 45 18.44 -4.02 -2.28
CA LYS A 45 17.51 -4.75 -3.13
C LYS A 45 16.67 -3.80 -3.98
N ILE A 46 16.10 -2.76 -3.37
CA ILE A 46 15.28 -1.76 -4.07
C ILE A 46 16.11 -1.04 -5.14
N LYS A 47 17.34 -0.62 -4.81
CA LYS A 47 18.23 0.04 -5.76
C LYS A 47 18.58 -0.82 -6.98
N SER A 48 18.59 -2.13 -6.82
CA SER A 48 18.93 -3.07 -7.90
C SER A 48 17.78 -3.35 -8.87
N ILE A 49 16.55 -2.94 -8.54
CA ILE A 49 15.38 -3.19 -9.36
C ILE A 49 15.38 -2.24 -10.56
N ASP A 50 15.31 -2.80 -11.76
CA ASP A 50 15.27 -2.05 -13.02
C ASP A 50 13.91 -2.04 -13.73
N LYS A 51 12.91 -2.66 -13.10
CA LYS A 51 11.55 -2.78 -13.60
C LYS A 51 10.60 -1.90 -12.81
N LYS A 52 9.60 -1.30 -13.46
CA LYS A 52 8.50 -0.59 -12.80
C LYS A 52 7.24 -1.45 -12.77
N VAL A 53 6.49 -1.31 -11.68
CA VAL A 53 5.20 -1.96 -11.47
C VAL A 53 4.16 -0.90 -11.16
N SER A 54 3.01 -1.00 -11.79
CA SER A 54 1.86 -0.12 -11.49
C SER A 54 1.14 -0.63 -10.24
N VAL A 55 0.75 0.28 -9.35
CA VAL A 55 0.03 -0.05 -8.12
C VAL A 55 -1.28 0.71 -8.08
N LEU A 56 -2.38 -0.01 -8.13
CA LEU A 56 -3.73 0.52 -7.91
C LEU A 56 -4.11 0.22 -6.46
N ALA A 57 -4.26 1.25 -5.65
CA ALA A 57 -4.54 1.07 -4.22
C ALA A 57 -5.74 1.87 -3.76
N SER A 58 -6.67 1.19 -3.09
CA SER A 58 -7.74 1.82 -2.31
C SER A 58 -7.20 2.12 -0.91
N VAL A 59 -7.16 3.39 -0.56
CA VAL A 59 -6.56 3.88 0.69
C VAL A 59 -7.39 5.02 1.26
N GLU A 60 -7.21 5.26 2.56
CA GLU A 60 -7.78 6.42 3.25
C GLU A 60 -6.72 7.00 4.21
N THR A 61 -6.51 8.29 4.17
CA THR A 61 -5.49 8.95 5.01
C THR A 61 -5.85 8.96 6.49
N TRP A 62 -7.13 8.75 6.83
CA TRP A 62 -7.58 8.60 8.23
C TRP A 62 -7.30 7.20 8.79
N CYS A 63 -7.04 6.20 7.95
CA CYS A 63 -6.81 4.82 8.38
C CYS A 63 -5.35 4.60 8.77
N PRO A 64 -5.05 4.18 10.02
CA PRO A 64 -3.67 3.94 10.46
C PRO A 64 -2.92 2.91 9.61
N PHE A 65 -3.59 1.83 9.22
CA PHE A 65 -2.99 0.80 8.35
C PHE A 65 -2.65 1.34 6.98
N ALA A 66 -3.53 2.15 6.39
CA ALA A 66 -3.29 2.78 5.09
C ALA A 66 -2.13 3.78 5.17
N ARG A 67 -2.00 4.53 6.27
CA ARG A 67 -0.87 5.44 6.47
C ARG A 67 0.47 4.72 6.47
N VAL A 68 0.56 3.57 7.15
CA VAL A 68 1.80 2.75 7.16
C VAL A 68 2.13 2.29 5.75
N PHE A 69 1.14 1.80 5.01
CA PHE A 69 1.32 1.34 3.64
C PHE A 69 1.78 2.46 2.70
N LEU A 70 1.08 3.60 2.72
CA LEU A 70 1.41 4.77 1.89
C LEU A 70 2.82 5.29 2.17
N THR A 71 3.19 5.40 3.43
CA THR A 71 4.51 5.89 3.82
C THR A 71 5.61 4.93 3.39
N THR A 72 5.36 3.63 3.47
CA THR A 72 6.29 2.61 2.98
C THR A 72 6.52 2.74 1.48
N LEU A 73 5.45 2.89 0.69
CA LEU A 73 5.56 3.11 -0.77
C LEU A 73 6.34 4.39 -1.10
N ARG A 74 6.08 5.47 -0.37
CA ARG A 74 6.81 6.73 -0.53
C ARG A 74 8.31 6.52 -0.32
N LYS A 75 8.69 5.88 0.78
CA LYS A 75 10.11 5.63 1.08
C LYS A 75 10.79 4.75 0.04
N ILE A 76 10.10 3.72 -0.44
CA ILE A 76 10.62 2.89 -1.53
C ILE A 76 10.89 3.74 -2.76
N ASN A 77 9.93 4.53 -3.18
CA ASN A 77 10.06 5.35 -4.39
C ASN A 77 11.12 6.46 -4.26
N GLU A 78 11.40 6.94 -3.07
CA GLU A 78 12.50 7.89 -2.83
C GLU A 78 13.88 7.22 -2.98
N ILE A 79 13.98 5.92 -2.71
CA ILE A 79 15.20 5.14 -2.96
C ILE A 79 15.36 4.85 -4.46
N ASN A 80 14.31 4.33 -5.07
CA ASN A 80 14.23 4.00 -6.49
C ASN A 80 12.75 3.99 -6.90
N HIS A 81 12.38 4.78 -7.90
CA HIS A 81 10.98 4.90 -8.34
C HIS A 81 10.53 3.65 -9.10
N ILE A 82 10.21 2.59 -8.36
CA ILE A 82 9.81 1.29 -8.91
C ILE A 82 8.29 1.08 -8.95
N PHE A 83 7.52 1.91 -8.22
CA PHE A 83 6.06 1.82 -8.19
C PHE A 83 5.41 3.08 -8.76
N ASP A 84 4.62 2.91 -9.83
CA ASP A 84 3.76 3.97 -10.34
C ASP A 84 2.39 3.86 -9.66
N LEU A 85 2.08 4.84 -8.80
CA LEU A 85 0.93 4.79 -7.92
C LEU A 85 -0.30 5.42 -8.53
N SER A 86 -1.43 4.72 -8.39
CA SER A 86 -2.76 5.26 -8.65
C SER A 86 -3.64 4.97 -7.43
N LEU A 87 -4.07 6.02 -6.74
CA LEU A 87 -4.77 5.93 -5.48
C LEU A 87 -6.25 6.25 -5.67
N ILE A 88 -7.10 5.45 -5.04
CA ILE A 88 -8.57 5.63 -5.02
C ILE A 88 -9.07 5.57 -3.58
N THR A 89 -10.24 6.16 -3.34
CA THR A 89 -10.88 6.16 -2.02
C THR A 89 -11.45 4.78 -1.66
N TYR A 90 -11.78 4.59 -0.37
CA TYR A 90 -12.48 3.39 0.10
C TYR A 90 -13.77 3.14 -0.68
N GLY A 91 -14.61 4.17 -0.86
CA GLY A 91 -15.87 4.04 -1.59
C GLY A 91 -15.68 3.56 -3.04
N ARG A 92 -14.67 4.08 -3.73
CA ARG A 92 -14.31 3.61 -5.06
C ARG A 92 -13.73 2.19 -5.04
N GLY A 93 -12.96 1.86 -4.01
CA GLY A 93 -12.47 0.50 -3.82
C GLY A 93 -13.60 -0.51 -3.75
N VAL A 94 -14.58 -0.24 -2.91
CA VAL A 94 -15.77 -1.10 -2.76
C VAL A 94 -16.55 -1.20 -4.08
N SER A 95 -16.84 -0.07 -4.72
CA SER A 95 -17.70 -0.06 -5.92
C SER A 95 -17.00 -0.53 -7.20
N GLU A 96 -15.69 -0.33 -7.33
CA GLU A 96 -14.99 -0.56 -8.59
C GLU A 96 -13.95 -1.68 -8.51
N LEU A 97 -13.31 -1.91 -7.34
CA LEU A 97 -12.18 -2.84 -7.21
C LEU A 97 -12.56 -4.18 -6.59
N ALA A 98 -13.44 -4.17 -5.58
CA ALA A 98 -13.78 -5.38 -4.81
C ALA A 98 -14.23 -6.54 -5.69
N GLY A 99 -15.04 -6.26 -6.73
CA GLY A 99 -15.52 -7.28 -7.66
C GLY A 99 -14.40 -7.98 -8.44
N TYR A 100 -13.37 -7.23 -8.85
CA TYR A 100 -12.20 -7.80 -9.53
C TYR A 100 -11.38 -8.71 -8.63
N LEU A 101 -11.35 -8.40 -7.33
CA LEU A 101 -10.59 -9.15 -6.35
C LEU A 101 -11.40 -10.29 -5.72
N LYS A 102 -12.68 -10.40 -6.08
CA LYS A 102 -13.62 -11.37 -5.49
C LYS A 102 -13.67 -11.24 -3.97
N ILE A 103 -13.66 -10.00 -3.49
CA ILE A 103 -13.83 -9.66 -2.08
C ILE A 103 -15.24 -9.12 -1.92
N ASP A 104 -15.99 -9.66 -0.94
CA ASP A 104 -17.32 -9.14 -0.62
C ASP A 104 -17.21 -7.69 -0.12
N GLU A 105 -18.19 -6.85 -0.46
CA GLU A 105 -18.17 -5.43 -0.10
C GLU A 105 -18.01 -5.21 1.41
N ASP A 106 -18.64 -6.06 2.22
CA ASP A 106 -18.60 -5.99 3.67
C ASP A 106 -17.22 -6.38 4.25
N ASP A 107 -16.42 -7.11 3.48
CA ASP A 107 -15.09 -7.58 3.87
C ASP A 107 -13.96 -6.71 3.26
N PHE A 108 -14.32 -5.72 2.44
CA PHE A 108 -13.33 -4.86 1.80
C PHE A 108 -12.70 -3.91 2.82
N VAL A 109 -11.38 -3.89 2.85
CA VAL A 109 -10.61 -3.08 3.81
C VAL A 109 -9.65 -2.14 3.08
N VAL A 110 -9.19 -1.10 3.79
CA VAL A 110 -8.09 -0.25 3.34
C VAL A 110 -6.89 -0.43 4.27
N PRO A 111 -5.66 -0.49 3.74
CA PRO A 111 -5.32 -0.45 2.32
C PRO A 111 -5.61 -1.79 1.62
N THR A 112 -6.12 -1.73 0.41
CA THR A 112 -6.14 -2.87 -0.51
C THR A 112 -5.48 -2.43 -1.80
N ALA A 113 -4.40 -3.09 -2.20
CA ALA A 113 -3.62 -2.73 -3.36
C ALA A 113 -3.46 -3.89 -4.33
N VAL A 114 -3.53 -3.58 -5.62
CA VAL A 114 -3.26 -4.52 -6.70
C VAL A 114 -1.99 -4.07 -7.41
N PHE A 115 -1.01 -4.94 -7.46
CA PHE A 115 0.22 -4.74 -8.21
C PHE A 115 0.01 -5.30 -9.61
N LEU A 116 0.28 -4.49 -10.63
CA LEU A 116 -0.07 -4.74 -12.01
C LEU A 116 1.17 -4.76 -12.89
N ASP A 117 1.22 -5.72 -13.81
CA ASP A 117 2.24 -5.73 -14.86
C ASP A 117 1.96 -4.62 -15.91
N LYS A 118 2.86 -4.48 -16.86
CA LYS A 118 2.77 -3.48 -17.94
C LYS A 118 1.50 -3.60 -18.79
N ASP A 119 0.91 -4.77 -18.86
CA ASP A 119 -0.36 -5.04 -19.56
C ASP A 119 -1.58 -4.98 -18.64
N PHE A 120 -1.41 -4.46 -17.42
CA PHE A 120 -2.44 -4.39 -16.36
C PHE A 120 -2.95 -5.76 -15.89
N SER A 121 -2.22 -6.81 -16.15
CA SER A 121 -2.50 -8.11 -15.51
C SER A 121 -2.08 -8.07 -14.04
N LYS A 122 -2.86 -8.76 -13.21
CA LYS A 122 -2.64 -8.79 -11.76
C LYS A 122 -1.43 -9.66 -11.41
N LEU A 123 -0.44 -9.06 -10.75
CA LEU A 123 0.73 -9.75 -10.21
C LEU A 123 0.53 -10.20 -8.76
N ARG A 124 -0.02 -9.32 -7.93
CA ARG A 124 -0.18 -9.56 -6.50
C ARG A 124 -1.25 -8.65 -5.90
N VAL A 125 -1.85 -9.08 -4.82
CA VAL A 125 -2.77 -8.28 -4.01
C VAL A 125 -2.21 -8.14 -2.60
N PHE A 126 -2.23 -6.92 -2.08
CA PHE A 126 -1.98 -6.61 -0.67
C PHE A 126 -3.31 -6.22 -0.04
N ASN A 127 -3.77 -7.00 0.92
CA ASN A 127 -5.09 -6.85 1.51
C ASN A 127 -4.98 -6.52 3.01
N GLY A 128 -4.94 -5.24 3.32
CA GLY A 128 -4.90 -4.71 4.69
C GLY A 128 -3.52 -4.70 5.34
N PHE A 129 -2.83 -5.81 5.31
CA PHE A 129 -1.52 -6.03 5.93
C PHE A 129 -0.79 -7.20 5.24
N PRO A 130 0.50 -7.46 5.55
CA PRO A 130 1.25 -8.54 4.90
C PRO A 130 0.54 -9.89 4.96
N GLU A 131 0.65 -10.66 3.88
CA GLU A 131 -0.04 -11.95 3.74
C GLU A 131 0.24 -12.90 4.91
N LYS A 132 1.46 -12.92 5.42
CA LYS A 132 1.81 -13.80 6.55
C LYS A 132 1.00 -13.49 7.81
N TYR A 133 0.51 -12.26 8.00
CA TYR A 133 -0.30 -11.90 9.15
C TYR A 133 -1.74 -12.42 9.07
N HIS A 134 -2.18 -12.83 7.88
CA HIS A 134 -3.45 -13.56 7.73
C HIS A 134 -3.34 -15.01 8.25
N LYS A 135 -2.11 -15.51 8.46
CA LYS A 135 -1.83 -16.89 8.87
C LYS A 135 -1.28 -16.98 10.30
N ASP A 136 -0.79 -15.89 10.86
CA ASP A 136 -0.26 -15.84 12.23
C ASP A 136 -1.06 -14.86 13.10
N ASN A 137 -0.69 -14.75 14.37
CA ASN A 137 -1.42 -13.98 15.37
C ASN A 137 -0.74 -12.62 15.68
N THR A 138 0.14 -12.11 14.82
CA THR A 138 0.90 -10.88 15.07
C THR A 138 0.01 -9.71 15.41
N LEU A 139 -1.08 -9.51 14.65
CA LEU A 139 -2.01 -8.39 14.85
C LEU A 139 -3.09 -8.66 15.90
N ASP A 140 -3.15 -9.88 16.46
CA ASP A 140 -4.10 -10.21 17.51
C ASP A 140 -3.62 -9.71 18.88
N THR A 141 -2.35 -9.32 19.01
CA THR A 141 -1.79 -8.75 20.23
C THR A 141 -1.76 -7.23 20.17
N ILE A 142 -1.89 -6.58 21.33
CA ILE A 142 -1.80 -5.12 21.45
C ILE A 142 -0.42 -4.64 20.98
N ASP A 143 0.64 -5.30 21.42
CA ASP A 143 2.02 -4.91 21.07
C ASP A 143 2.31 -5.12 19.59
N GLY A 144 1.85 -6.22 19.00
CA GLY A 144 2.00 -6.50 17.58
C GLY A 144 1.34 -5.43 16.71
N THR A 145 0.08 -5.10 17.01
CA THR A 145 -0.66 -4.04 16.33
C THR A 145 0.00 -2.68 16.51
N ARG A 146 0.40 -2.35 17.75
CA ARG A 146 1.06 -1.08 18.04
C ARG A 146 2.36 -0.92 17.27
N ASN A 147 3.20 -1.96 17.25
CA ASN A 147 4.47 -1.94 16.53
C ASN A 147 4.24 -1.78 15.01
N TYR A 148 3.27 -2.48 14.46
CA TYR A 148 2.90 -2.34 13.05
C TYR A 148 2.49 -0.91 12.71
N LEU A 149 1.60 -0.33 13.51
CA LEU A 149 1.07 1.02 13.27
C LEU A 149 2.11 2.13 13.50
N LYS A 150 3.18 1.85 14.24
CA LYS A 150 4.33 2.77 14.40
C LYS A 150 5.36 2.64 13.27
N GLY A 151 5.16 1.71 12.34
CA GLY A 151 6.10 1.49 11.23
C GLY A 151 7.28 0.59 11.57
N LYS A 152 7.27 -0.09 12.72
CA LYS A 152 8.38 -0.95 13.15
C LYS A 152 8.44 -2.29 12.41
N SER A 153 7.36 -2.65 11.69
CA SER A 153 7.25 -3.91 10.94
C SER A 153 7.38 -3.71 9.44
N VAL A 154 8.02 -2.63 9.02
CA VAL A 154 8.15 -2.27 7.59
C VAL A 154 8.80 -3.38 6.77
N ASN A 155 9.77 -4.12 7.34
CA ASN A 155 10.43 -5.22 6.64
C ASN A 155 9.44 -6.33 6.24
N ASP A 156 8.40 -6.56 7.01
CA ASP A 156 7.36 -7.53 6.67
C ASP A 156 6.53 -7.07 5.46
N ILE A 157 6.25 -5.78 5.37
CA ILE A 157 5.59 -5.19 4.20
C ILE A 157 6.50 -5.33 2.97
N LEU A 158 7.78 -4.98 3.10
CA LEU A 158 8.76 -5.04 2.01
C LEU A 158 8.93 -6.48 1.50
N GLU A 159 9.03 -7.44 2.41
CA GLU A 159 9.11 -8.86 2.06
C GLU A 159 7.91 -9.29 1.20
N ASP A 160 6.72 -8.81 1.55
CA ASP A 160 5.50 -9.13 0.82
C ASP A 160 5.47 -8.46 -0.56
N ILE A 161 5.52 -7.13 -0.61
CA ILE A 161 5.27 -6.39 -1.85
C ILE A 161 6.42 -6.47 -2.87
N LEU A 162 7.65 -6.69 -2.44
CA LEU A 162 8.78 -6.85 -3.35
C LEU A 162 8.80 -8.21 -4.07
N LYS A 163 7.92 -9.14 -3.71
CA LYS A 163 7.75 -10.40 -4.44
C LYS A 163 7.25 -10.23 -5.88
N VAL A 164 6.80 -9.03 -6.25
CA VAL A 164 6.37 -8.73 -7.62
C VAL A 164 7.53 -8.56 -8.61
N PHE A 165 8.75 -8.52 -8.10
CA PHE A 165 9.97 -8.37 -8.90
C PHE A 165 10.76 -9.71 -9.06
#